data_f543595ee4e5c5912387e6623d2c4169
#
_entry.id   f543595ee4e5c5912387e6623d2c4169
#
_cell.length_a   1.000
_cell.length_b   1.000
_cell.length_c   1.000
_cell.angle_alpha   90.00
_cell.angle_beta   90.00
_cell.angle_gamma   90.00
#
_symmetry.space_group_name_H-M   'P 1'
#
loop_
_entity.id
_entity.type
_entity.pdbx_description
1 polymer ?
#
loop_
_entity_poly.entity_id
_entity_poly.type
_entity_poly.pdbx_seq_one_letter_code
_entity_poly.pdbx_strand_id
1 'polypeptide(L)'
;MRIAIPLVQGQLSLHFGHCEQFAIIDIENSKIIGRNDETPPAHEPGVLPKWLHKKGVNVIIAGGMGQRAQQLFTQNEINVVIGAQAGSPEELVSAYLQDTLETGNNICDH
;
A
#
# COMPACT_ATOMS: atom_id res chain seq x y z
N MET A 1 5.74 5.21 -12.07
CA MET A 1 5.60 4.38 -10.85
C MET A 1 4.20 4.54 -10.28
N ARG A 2 3.66 3.47 -9.75
CA ARG A 2 2.33 3.50 -9.14
C ARG A 2 2.41 2.86 -7.76
N ILE A 3 1.92 3.58 -6.75
CA ILE A 3 1.96 3.16 -5.34
C ILE A 3 0.54 2.96 -4.83
N ALA A 4 0.31 1.84 -4.13
CA ALA A 4 -0.98 1.57 -3.50
C ALA A 4 -0.87 1.73 -1.99
N ILE A 5 -1.90 2.29 -1.37
CA ILE A 5 -1.99 2.46 0.08
C ILE A 5 -3.38 1.99 0.54
N PRO A 6 -3.44 0.99 1.43
CA PRO A 6 -4.74 0.54 1.97
C PRO A 6 -5.32 1.60 2.90
N LEU A 7 -6.62 1.87 2.75
CA LEU A 7 -7.31 2.95 3.45
C LEU A 7 -8.45 2.44 4.32
N VAL A 8 -8.61 3.08 5.46
CA VAL A 8 -9.84 3.07 6.28
C VAL A 8 -10.19 4.52 6.54
N GLN A 9 -11.41 4.91 6.17
CA GLN A 9 -11.89 6.29 6.36
C GLN A 9 -10.96 7.33 5.73
N GLY A 10 -10.40 7.00 4.57
CA GLY A 10 -9.55 7.92 3.81
C GLY A 10 -8.12 8.04 4.30
N GLN A 11 -7.73 7.29 5.32
CA GLN A 11 -6.40 7.33 5.91
C GLN A 11 -5.77 5.95 5.87
N LEU A 12 -4.44 5.89 6.05
CA LEU A 12 -3.75 4.61 6.07
C LEU A 12 -4.40 3.64 7.05
N SER A 13 -4.73 2.45 6.57
CA SER A 13 -5.18 1.36 7.43
C SER A 13 -3.97 0.77 8.15
N LEU A 14 -4.04 0.67 9.48
CA LEU A 14 -2.97 0.06 10.26
C LEU A 14 -2.94 -1.45 10.13
N HIS A 15 -4.05 -2.06 9.70
CA HIS A 15 -4.15 -3.50 9.46
C HIS A 15 -4.59 -3.74 8.01
N PHE A 16 -3.70 -4.28 7.21
CA PHE A 16 -3.96 -4.50 5.79
C PHE A 16 -5.28 -5.24 5.52
N GLY A 17 -5.56 -6.27 6.29
CA GLY A 17 -6.76 -7.10 6.09
C GLY A 17 -8.08 -6.38 6.39
N HIS A 18 -8.03 -5.20 7.00
CA HIS A 18 -9.22 -4.44 7.38
C HIS A 18 -9.45 -3.19 6.53
N CYS A 19 -8.72 -3.04 5.44
CA CYS A 19 -8.86 -1.85 4.60
C CYS A 19 -10.18 -1.86 3.84
N GLU A 20 -10.72 -0.66 3.59
CA GLU A 20 -11.97 -0.46 2.86
C GLU A 20 -11.74 -0.12 1.41
N GLN A 21 -10.67 0.61 1.12
CA GLN A 21 -10.31 1.04 -0.22
C GLN A 21 -8.79 1.04 -0.36
N PHE A 22 -8.32 1.19 -1.60
CA PHE A 22 -6.91 1.44 -1.88
C PHE A 22 -6.79 2.78 -2.59
N ALA A 23 -5.89 3.64 -2.10
CA ALA A 23 -5.46 4.79 -2.87
C ALA A 23 -4.40 4.31 -3.85
N ILE A 24 -4.66 4.51 -5.13
CA ILE A 24 -3.72 4.17 -6.21
C ILE A 24 -3.16 5.48 -6.72
N ILE A 25 -1.87 5.71 -6.47
CA ILE A 25 -1.23 7.00 -6.71
C ILE A 25 -0.21 6.86 -7.82
N ASP A 26 -0.38 7.67 -8.86
CA ASP A 26 0.53 7.70 -10.00
C ASP A 26 1.62 8.71 -9.76
N ILE A 27 2.85 8.32 -10.06
CA ILE A 27 4.04 9.14 -9.83
C ILE A 27 4.86 9.22 -11.10
N GLU A 28 5.27 10.43 -11.45
CA GLU A 28 6.15 10.67 -12.57
C GLU A 28 7.14 11.78 -12.19
N ASN A 29 8.42 11.54 -12.48
CA ASN A 29 9.50 12.47 -12.15
C ASN A 29 9.50 12.87 -10.66
N SER A 30 9.29 11.87 -9.79
CA SER A 30 9.25 12.02 -8.32
C SER A 30 8.13 12.94 -7.83
N LYS A 31 7.06 13.09 -8.62
CA LYS A 31 5.90 13.90 -8.26
C LYS A 31 4.63 13.12 -8.43
N ILE A 32 3.67 13.38 -7.54
CA ILE A 32 2.33 12.80 -7.64
C ILE A 32 1.60 13.50 -8.78
N ILE A 33 1.18 12.70 -9.77
CA ILE A 33 0.43 13.24 -10.92
C ILE A 33 -1.04 12.83 -10.93
N GLY A 34 -1.44 11.92 -10.05
CA GLY A 34 -2.83 11.51 -9.96
C GLY A 34 -3.07 10.58 -8.80
N ARG A 35 -4.32 10.51 -8.36
CA ARG A 35 -4.76 9.60 -7.31
C ARG A 35 -6.15 9.08 -7.65
N ASN A 36 -6.35 7.78 -7.43
CA ASN A 36 -7.64 7.14 -7.64
C ASN A 36 -7.89 6.20 -6.46
N ASP A 37 -9.00 6.39 -5.74
CA ASP A 37 -9.36 5.52 -4.63
C ASP A 37 -10.31 4.45 -5.15
N GLU A 38 -9.93 3.19 -5.00
CA GLU A 38 -10.69 2.07 -5.56
C GLU A 38 -11.07 1.07 -4.47
N THR A 39 -12.27 0.53 -4.60
CA THR A 39 -12.74 -0.53 -3.72
C THR A 39 -12.22 -1.86 -4.24
N PRO A 40 -11.49 -2.62 -3.40
CA PRO A 40 -10.93 -3.90 -3.85
C PRO A 40 -12.00 -4.97 -3.96
N PRO A 41 -11.70 -6.06 -4.70
CA PRO A 41 -12.57 -7.24 -4.67
C PRO A 41 -12.53 -7.90 -3.29
N ALA A 42 -13.30 -8.98 -3.14
CA ALA A 42 -13.34 -9.71 -1.87
C ALA A 42 -11.94 -10.08 -1.39
N HIS A 43 -11.72 -9.99 -0.07
CA HIS A 43 -10.42 -10.24 0.54
C HIS A 43 -10.17 -11.76 0.66
N GLU A 44 -9.86 -12.40 -0.45
CA GLU A 44 -9.45 -13.80 -0.47
C GLU A 44 -7.93 -13.89 -0.66
N PRO A 45 -7.28 -14.94 -0.14
CA PRO A 45 -5.83 -15.08 -0.30
C PRO A 45 -5.41 -15.03 -1.77
N GLY A 46 -4.43 -14.19 -2.07
CA GLY A 46 -3.88 -14.05 -3.41
C GLY A 46 -4.65 -13.14 -4.34
N VAL A 47 -5.87 -12.72 -4.00
CA VAL A 47 -6.70 -11.87 -4.89
C VAL A 47 -6.14 -10.45 -4.97
N LEU A 48 -5.86 -9.83 -3.83
CA LEU A 48 -5.40 -8.43 -3.79
C LEU A 48 -4.05 -8.24 -4.48
N PRO A 49 -3.04 -9.09 -4.25
CA PRO A 49 -1.77 -8.95 -4.97
C PRO A 49 -1.94 -9.02 -6.48
N LYS A 50 -2.74 -9.94 -6.99
CA LYS A 50 -2.99 -10.06 -8.42
C LYS A 50 -3.76 -8.87 -8.97
N TRP A 51 -4.76 -8.41 -8.23
CA TRP A 51 -5.57 -7.27 -8.62
C TRP A 51 -4.72 -6.00 -8.74
N LEU A 52 -3.87 -5.74 -7.75
CA LEU A 52 -2.97 -4.59 -7.79
C LEU A 52 -1.89 -4.73 -8.85
N HIS A 53 -1.38 -5.95 -9.06
CA HIS A 53 -0.43 -6.20 -10.15
C HIS A 53 -1.03 -5.85 -11.50
N LYS A 54 -2.27 -6.25 -11.75
CA LYS A 54 -2.96 -5.93 -13.01
C LYS A 54 -3.16 -4.44 -13.20
N LYS A 55 -3.24 -3.68 -12.10
CA LYS A 55 -3.36 -2.22 -12.16
C LYS A 55 -2.01 -1.52 -12.33
N GLY A 56 -0.93 -2.28 -12.43
CA GLY A 56 0.40 -1.72 -12.64
C GLY A 56 1.07 -1.20 -11.38
N VAL A 57 0.59 -1.59 -10.21
CA VAL A 57 1.18 -1.15 -8.94
C VAL A 57 2.57 -1.75 -8.76
N ASN A 58 3.53 -0.92 -8.38
CA ASN A 58 4.93 -1.31 -8.16
C ASN A 58 5.26 -1.42 -6.67
N VAL A 59 4.61 -0.64 -5.83
CA VAL A 59 4.90 -0.54 -4.39
C VAL A 59 3.61 -0.47 -3.62
N ILE A 60 3.55 -1.15 -2.48
CA ILE A 60 2.46 -0.99 -1.52
C ILE A 60 3.06 -0.46 -0.21
N ILE A 61 2.47 0.60 0.34
CA ILE A 61 2.85 1.17 1.64
C ILE A 61 1.74 0.85 2.62
N ALA A 62 2.06 0.12 3.68
CA ALA A 62 1.07 -0.33 4.64
C ALA A 62 1.57 -0.16 6.08
N GLY A 63 0.64 -0.10 7.03
CA GLY A 63 0.98 -0.08 8.44
C GLY A 63 1.41 -1.45 8.92
N GLY A 64 0.50 -2.42 8.86
CA GLY A 64 0.79 -3.78 9.24
C GLY A 64 0.30 -4.77 8.19
N MET A 65 1.07 -5.84 7.98
CA MET A 65 0.72 -6.87 7.01
C MET A 65 1.36 -8.19 7.43
N GLY A 66 0.60 -9.28 7.41
CA GLY A 66 1.10 -10.61 7.74
C GLY A 66 2.13 -11.08 6.72
N GLN A 67 3.00 -12.01 7.14
CA GLN A 67 4.08 -12.50 6.28
C GLN A 67 3.58 -13.15 5.00
N ARG A 68 2.48 -13.90 5.08
CA ARG A 68 1.94 -14.57 3.89
C ARG A 68 1.51 -13.54 2.83
N ALA A 69 0.85 -12.46 3.27
CA ALA A 69 0.44 -11.39 2.35
C ALA A 69 1.67 -10.73 1.73
N GLN A 70 2.70 -10.46 2.52
CA GLN A 70 3.95 -9.88 2.01
C GLN A 70 4.57 -10.76 0.93
N GLN A 71 4.60 -12.08 1.15
CA GLN A 71 5.14 -13.03 0.17
C GLN A 71 4.34 -13.01 -1.12
N LEU A 72 3.02 -12.95 -1.03
CA LEU A 72 2.16 -12.92 -2.21
C LEU A 72 2.36 -11.65 -3.02
N PHE A 73 2.56 -10.50 -2.37
CA PHE A 73 2.88 -9.25 -3.07
C PHE A 73 4.23 -9.36 -3.76
N THR A 74 5.23 -9.87 -3.06
CA THR A 74 6.57 -10.04 -3.64
C THR A 74 6.55 -10.97 -4.85
N GLN A 75 5.76 -12.03 -4.80
CA GLN A 75 5.60 -12.96 -5.93
C GLN A 75 4.94 -12.29 -7.15
N ASN A 76 4.17 -11.23 -6.91
CA ASN A 76 3.54 -10.46 -7.97
C ASN A 76 4.34 -9.19 -8.32
N GLU A 77 5.63 -9.17 -7.96
CA GLU A 77 6.57 -8.10 -8.31
C GLU A 77 6.17 -6.74 -7.70
N ILE A 78 5.54 -6.76 -6.53
CA ILE A 78 5.18 -5.56 -5.81
C ILE A 78 6.07 -5.46 -4.57
N ASN A 79 6.82 -4.35 -4.45
CA ASN A 79 7.62 -4.09 -3.27
C ASN A 79 6.74 -3.70 -2.10
N VAL A 80 7.01 -4.26 -0.93
CA VAL A 80 6.21 -4.03 0.27
C VAL A 80 6.97 -3.14 1.25
N VAL A 81 6.34 -2.03 1.66
CA VAL A 81 6.84 -1.16 2.72
C VAL A 81 5.85 -1.26 3.88
N ILE A 82 6.28 -1.76 5.02
CA ILE A 82 5.43 -1.98 6.20
C ILE A 82 5.88 -1.09 7.35
N GLY A 83 5.02 -0.95 8.36
CA GLY A 83 5.32 -0.17 9.54
C GLY A 83 5.12 1.33 9.37
N ALA A 84 4.47 1.76 8.29
CA ALA A 84 4.18 3.17 8.10
C ALA A 84 3.24 3.67 9.20
N GLN A 85 3.46 4.90 9.65
CA GLN A 85 2.62 5.51 10.66
C GLN A 85 1.34 6.07 10.02
N ALA A 86 0.31 6.27 10.83
CA ALA A 86 -0.95 6.83 10.33
C ALA A 86 -0.72 8.18 9.66
N GLY A 87 -1.45 8.44 8.58
CA GLY A 87 -1.36 9.70 7.86
C GLY A 87 -2.12 9.64 6.55
N SER A 88 -2.13 10.75 5.83
CA SER A 88 -2.76 10.79 4.52
C SER A 88 -1.90 10.07 3.49
N PRO A 89 -2.52 9.49 2.45
CA PRO A 89 -1.76 8.80 1.42
C PRO A 89 -0.73 9.69 0.73
N GLU A 90 -1.07 10.94 0.43
CA GLU A 90 -0.15 11.87 -0.23
C GLU A 90 1.08 12.16 0.62
N GLU A 91 0.89 12.35 1.92
CA GLU A 91 2.01 12.58 2.83
C GLU A 91 2.94 11.38 2.88
N LEU A 92 2.37 10.17 2.94
CA LEU A 92 3.15 8.93 3.00
C LEU A 92 3.95 8.72 1.71
N VAL A 93 3.32 8.96 0.56
CA VAL A 93 4.00 8.84 -0.73
C VAL A 93 5.11 9.88 -0.86
N SER A 94 4.83 11.13 -0.48
CA SER A 94 5.85 12.18 -0.54
C SER A 94 7.06 11.84 0.33
N ALA A 95 6.81 11.34 1.55
CA ALA A 95 7.90 10.91 2.43
C ALA A 95 8.69 9.74 1.84
N TYR A 96 8.00 8.79 1.22
CA TYR A 96 8.65 7.65 0.57
C TYR A 96 9.56 8.14 -0.57
N LEU A 97 9.08 9.06 -1.40
CA LEU A 97 9.85 9.58 -2.53
C LEU A 97 11.06 10.40 -2.10
N GLN A 98 10.98 11.06 -0.93
CA GLN A 98 12.07 11.84 -0.36
C GLN A 98 12.98 11.01 0.53
N ASP A 99 12.69 9.71 0.68
CA ASP A 99 13.43 8.79 1.53
C ASP A 99 13.40 9.22 3.00
N THR A 100 12.28 9.81 3.42
CA THR A 100 12.07 10.28 4.80
C THR A 100 10.94 9.55 5.50
N LEU A 101 10.34 8.54 4.86
CA LEU A 101 9.24 7.79 5.46
C LEU A 101 9.72 7.04 6.70
N GLU A 102 9.10 7.34 7.83
CA GLU A 102 9.38 6.63 9.07
C GLU A 102 8.53 5.38 9.16
N THR A 103 9.17 4.26 9.46
CA THR A 103 8.49 2.98 9.62
C THR A 103 8.78 2.43 11.01
N GLY A 104 7.73 1.91 11.65
CA GLY A 104 7.83 1.26 12.93
C GLY A 104 7.71 -0.26 12.80
N ASN A 105 7.31 -0.90 13.88
CA ASN A 105 7.12 -2.34 13.88
C ASN A 105 5.90 -2.73 13.06
N ASN A 106 5.98 -3.90 12.43
CA ASN A 106 4.83 -4.49 11.74
C ASN A 106 3.88 -5.08 12.80
N ILE A 107 2.75 -4.42 13.02
CA ILE A 107 1.79 -4.83 14.05
C ILE A 107 1.01 -6.08 13.70
N CYS A 108 1.08 -6.55 12.46
CA CYS A 108 0.42 -7.77 12.00
C CYS A 108 1.38 -8.94 11.88
N ASP A 109 2.63 -8.78 12.28
CA ASP A 109 3.65 -9.81 12.18
C ASP A 109 3.61 -10.69 13.44
N HIS A 110 3.34 -11.95 13.25
CA HIS A 110 3.29 -12.94 14.32
C HIS A 110 4.19 -14.11 14.00
#